data_2162761cf40e736faf8580a0dfe60f2b
#
_entry.id   2162761cf40e736faf8580a0dfe60f2b
#
_cell.length_a   1.000
_cell.length_b   1.000
_cell.length_c   1.000
_cell.angle_alpha   90.00
_cell.angle_beta   90.00
_cell.angle_gamma   90.00
#
_symmetry.space_group_name_H-M   'P 1'
#
loop_
_entity.id
_entity.type
_entity.pdbx_description
1 polymer ?
#
loop_
_entity_poly.entity_id
_entity_poly.type
_entity_poly.pdbx_seq_one_letter_code
_entity_poly.pdbx_strand_id
1 'polypeptide(L)'
;MEHVLGSGFHEHQLLETAGNWPVSGPIAWWGGPLDVEQLAARSVGLVCSALNALATPPLRAASATADIAAAFASSAHLRIAGESTQGFAPNSGFYRTADGWIRTHANYPHHESALKSALGMSSGSGIADALAGLPAHDAQERIVAAGGVAARVRSRQQWLSSAEGKVAGNGHWAQFSMRPLASALFWKYDPRAGLPLQGLKVLDLTRVITGPTATRTLAAFGAQVLRVDGPRLPELPWQHVDTGFGKRSTVLDAKSAAGRAKIHELLQDADAVILGYRPGALAAAGLGRDELAQRYPRLIIAEL
;
A
#
# COMPACT_ATOMS: atom_id res chain seq x y z
N MET A 1 5.53 23.09 18.80
CA MET A 1 5.38 21.73 18.25
C MET A 1 5.01 20.68 19.32
N GLU A 2 5.18 20.95 20.60
CA GLU A 2 4.75 20.06 21.71
C GLU A 2 3.24 19.99 21.93
N HIS A 3 2.45 20.91 21.37
CA HIS A 3 1.00 20.95 21.57
C HIS A 3 0.17 20.24 20.49
N VAL A 4 0.75 19.76 19.40
CA VAL A 4 -0.01 19.15 18.29
C VAL A 4 -0.12 17.61 18.42
N LEU A 5 0.75 16.98 19.19
CA LEU A 5 0.78 15.53 19.37
C LEU A 5 0.70 15.16 20.87
N GLY A 6 -0.23 15.75 21.60
CA GLY A 6 -0.63 15.27 22.91
C GLY A 6 -1.11 13.81 22.83
N SER A 7 -1.06 13.08 23.95
CA SER A 7 -1.34 11.65 24.14
C SER A 7 -2.73 11.17 23.70
N GLY A 8 -3.27 11.69 22.59
CA GLY A 8 -4.62 11.44 22.11
C GLY A 8 -4.85 11.86 20.65
N PHE A 9 -3.84 11.72 19.75
CA PHE A 9 -4.09 11.90 18.33
C PHE A 9 -4.92 10.70 17.85
N HIS A 10 -6.23 10.90 17.73
CA HIS A 10 -7.18 9.87 17.36
C HIS A 10 -7.53 9.96 15.88
N GLU A 11 -7.79 8.82 15.25
CA GLU A 11 -8.33 8.68 13.90
C GLU A 11 -9.42 9.71 13.56
N HIS A 12 -10.30 9.99 14.51
CA HIS A 12 -11.38 10.98 14.37
C HIS A 12 -10.86 12.38 14.02
N GLN A 13 -9.78 12.81 14.65
CA GLN A 13 -9.17 14.13 14.36
C GLN A 13 -8.56 14.21 12.98
N LEU A 14 -7.98 13.10 12.47
CA LEU A 14 -7.49 13.02 11.09
C LEU A 14 -8.64 13.17 10.10
N LEU A 15 -9.76 12.47 10.32
CA LEU A 15 -10.92 12.51 9.43
C LEU A 15 -11.62 13.87 9.43
N GLU A 16 -11.74 14.52 10.59
CA GLU A 16 -12.29 15.88 10.69
C GLU A 16 -11.39 16.89 9.94
N THR A 17 -10.09 16.77 10.08
CA THR A 17 -9.13 17.65 9.39
C THR A 17 -9.21 17.50 7.87
N ALA A 18 -9.40 16.27 7.36
CA ALA A 18 -9.55 16.00 5.95
C ALA A 18 -10.85 16.53 5.34
N GLY A 19 -11.93 16.60 6.15
CA GLY A 19 -13.23 17.08 5.69
C GLY A 19 -13.26 18.54 5.26
N ASN A 20 -12.31 19.35 5.68
CA ASN A 20 -12.23 20.78 5.41
C ASN A 20 -11.27 21.17 4.28
N TRP A 21 -10.72 20.18 3.56
CA TRP A 21 -9.79 20.47 2.47
C TRP A 21 -10.52 20.90 1.20
N PRO A 22 -10.19 22.05 0.59
CA PRO A 22 -10.86 22.50 -0.63
C PRO A 22 -10.45 21.61 -1.82
N VAL A 23 -11.42 20.90 -2.35
CA VAL A 23 -11.31 20.17 -3.61
C VAL A 23 -12.21 20.84 -4.63
N SER A 24 -11.67 21.13 -5.81
CA SER A 24 -12.41 21.76 -6.90
C SER A 24 -12.71 20.75 -8.02
N GLY A 25 -13.80 20.99 -8.75
CA GLY A 25 -14.16 20.21 -9.95
C GLY A 25 -15.41 19.35 -9.78
N PRO A 26 -15.84 18.65 -10.85
CA PRO A 26 -17.04 17.82 -10.83
C PRO A 26 -16.86 16.55 -10.00
N ILE A 27 -17.96 16.08 -9.42
CA ILE A 27 -18.06 14.80 -8.71
C ILE A 27 -18.73 13.80 -9.65
N ALA A 28 -17.94 13.13 -10.49
CA ALA A 28 -18.48 12.21 -11.51
C ALA A 28 -17.43 11.24 -12.08
N TRP A 29 -16.33 10.98 -11.36
CA TRP A 29 -15.21 10.19 -11.87
C TRP A 29 -15.38 8.69 -11.67
N TRP A 30 -16.15 8.29 -10.65
CA TRP A 30 -16.42 6.88 -10.34
C TRP A 30 -17.91 6.63 -10.23
N GLY A 31 -18.43 5.70 -11.05
CA GLY A 31 -19.78 5.20 -10.91
C GLY A 31 -19.85 4.02 -9.96
N GLY A 32 -21.00 3.85 -9.27
CA GLY A 32 -21.24 2.68 -8.44
C GLY A 32 -21.99 2.99 -7.14
N PRO A 33 -22.31 1.94 -6.35
CA PRO A 33 -23.09 2.08 -5.12
C PRO A 33 -22.26 2.55 -3.93
N LEU A 34 -20.95 2.66 -4.06
CA LEU A 34 -20.03 3.10 -3.00
C LEU A 34 -19.51 4.51 -3.33
N ASP A 35 -19.43 5.36 -2.33
CA ASP A 35 -18.86 6.71 -2.46
C ASP A 35 -17.33 6.68 -2.49
N VAL A 36 -16.80 6.11 -3.56
CA VAL A 36 -15.35 5.96 -3.79
C VAL A 36 -14.69 7.34 -4.00
N GLU A 37 -15.41 8.25 -4.62
CA GLU A 37 -14.91 9.58 -4.92
C GLU A 37 -14.67 10.40 -3.64
N GLN A 38 -15.60 10.38 -2.71
CA GLN A 38 -15.41 11.05 -1.43
C GLN A 38 -14.27 10.39 -0.62
N LEU A 39 -14.14 9.06 -0.65
CA LEU A 39 -13.04 8.36 0.00
C LEU A 39 -11.69 8.80 -0.59
N ALA A 40 -11.58 8.88 -1.91
CA ALA A 40 -10.36 9.32 -2.59
C ALA A 40 -10.02 10.79 -2.25
N ALA A 41 -11.02 11.68 -2.34
CA ALA A 41 -10.86 13.10 -2.01
C ALA A 41 -10.42 13.32 -0.56
N ARG A 42 -11.03 12.62 0.39
CA ARG A 42 -10.67 12.69 1.82
C ARG A 42 -9.27 12.13 2.07
N SER A 43 -8.86 11.06 1.39
CA SER A 43 -7.51 10.50 1.51
C SER A 43 -6.44 11.50 1.07
N VAL A 44 -6.67 12.20 -0.05
CA VAL A 44 -5.78 13.29 -0.50
C VAL A 44 -5.83 14.47 0.48
N GLY A 45 -7.02 14.84 0.95
CA GLY A 45 -7.21 15.89 1.96
C GLY A 45 -6.41 15.64 3.23
N LEU A 46 -6.35 14.39 3.71
CA LEU A 46 -5.52 14.00 4.86
C LEU A 46 -4.03 14.28 4.63
N VAL A 47 -3.51 13.90 3.46
CA VAL A 47 -2.10 14.16 3.11
C VAL A 47 -1.82 15.66 3.09
N CYS A 48 -2.69 16.44 2.46
CA CYS A 48 -2.55 17.90 2.38
C CYS A 48 -2.63 18.55 3.77
N SER A 49 -3.52 18.08 4.63
CA SER A 49 -3.65 18.57 6.01
C SER A 49 -2.42 18.26 6.85
N ALA A 50 -1.85 17.05 6.70
CA ALA A 50 -0.61 16.67 7.38
C ALA A 50 0.57 17.54 6.93
N LEU A 51 0.67 17.83 5.63
CA LEU A 51 1.69 18.74 5.10
C LEU A 51 1.52 20.16 5.64
N ASN A 52 0.29 20.66 5.72
CA ASN A 52 0.02 21.97 6.30
C ASN A 52 0.44 22.05 7.77
N ALA A 53 0.24 20.97 8.54
CA ALA A 53 0.65 20.92 9.94
C ALA A 53 2.17 20.97 10.14
N LEU A 54 2.95 20.59 9.12
CA LEU A 54 4.42 20.71 9.16
C LEU A 54 4.92 22.12 8.86
N ALA A 55 4.15 22.95 8.16
CA ALA A 55 4.59 24.22 7.63
C ALA A 55 4.12 25.41 8.48
N THR A 56 5.02 26.38 8.68
CA THR A 56 4.68 27.66 9.28
C THR A 56 5.30 28.78 8.43
N PRO A 57 4.52 29.62 7.72
CA PRO A 57 3.06 29.56 7.63
C PRO A 57 2.54 28.31 6.89
N PRO A 58 1.27 27.91 7.10
CA PRO A 58 0.71 26.72 6.45
C PRO A 58 0.80 26.79 4.93
N LEU A 59 1.09 25.65 4.31
CA LEU A 59 1.05 25.50 2.86
C LEU A 59 -0.39 25.72 2.35
N ARG A 60 -0.52 26.33 1.18
CA ARG A 60 -1.80 26.45 0.49
C ARG A 60 -1.86 25.43 -0.64
N ALA A 61 -1.92 24.14 -0.28
CA ALA A 61 -2.14 23.12 -1.29
C ALA A 61 -3.59 23.22 -1.82
N ALA A 62 -3.80 22.87 -3.07
CA ALA A 62 -5.11 22.75 -3.70
C ALA A 62 -5.14 21.45 -4.51
N SER A 63 -6.30 20.83 -4.58
CA SER A 63 -6.50 19.60 -5.36
C SER A 63 -7.74 19.75 -6.23
N ALA A 64 -7.69 19.20 -7.45
CA ALA A 64 -8.86 19.05 -8.30
C ALA A 64 -9.30 17.59 -8.33
N THR A 65 -10.61 17.36 -8.44
CA THR A 65 -11.15 15.99 -8.52
C THR A 65 -10.60 15.23 -9.72
N ALA A 66 -10.33 15.90 -10.84
CA ALA A 66 -9.69 15.30 -12.01
C ALA A 66 -8.27 14.80 -11.71
N ASP A 67 -7.47 15.56 -10.97
CA ASP A 67 -6.10 15.16 -10.61
C ASP A 67 -6.11 14.00 -9.63
N ILE A 68 -7.07 14.00 -8.68
CA ILE A 68 -7.28 12.90 -7.76
C ILE A 68 -7.65 11.63 -8.54
N ALA A 69 -8.61 11.71 -9.46
CA ALA A 69 -9.01 10.58 -10.28
C ALA A 69 -7.85 10.03 -11.12
N ALA A 70 -7.08 10.92 -11.75
CA ALA A 70 -5.90 10.54 -12.52
C ALA A 70 -4.83 9.87 -11.65
N ALA A 71 -4.59 10.37 -10.44
CA ALA A 71 -3.64 9.79 -9.50
C ALA A 71 -4.04 8.36 -9.05
N PHE A 72 -5.33 8.15 -8.76
CA PHE A 72 -5.85 6.81 -8.42
C PHE A 72 -5.90 5.86 -9.60
N ALA A 73 -5.93 6.37 -10.83
CA ALA A 73 -5.87 5.59 -12.08
C ALA A 73 -4.47 5.64 -12.74
N SER A 74 -3.41 5.94 -12.01
CA SER A 74 -2.07 6.20 -12.54
C SER A 74 -1.57 5.10 -13.49
N SER A 75 -1.78 3.83 -13.16
CA SER A 75 -1.38 2.71 -13.99
C SER A 75 -2.12 2.66 -15.35
N ALA A 76 -3.34 3.17 -15.44
CA ALA A 76 -4.08 3.27 -16.71
C ALA A 76 -3.52 4.38 -17.61
N HIS A 77 -2.92 5.42 -17.01
CA HIS A 77 -2.29 6.52 -17.71
C HIS A 77 -0.82 6.25 -18.06
N LEU A 78 -0.20 5.27 -17.39
CA LEU A 78 1.21 4.93 -17.64
C LEU A 78 1.42 4.48 -19.08
N ARG A 79 2.48 5.00 -19.69
CA ARG A 79 2.99 4.56 -21.00
C ARG A 79 4.48 4.24 -20.86
N ILE A 80 4.89 3.08 -21.36
CA ILE A 80 6.28 2.66 -21.42
C ILE A 80 6.65 2.58 -22.88
N ALA A 81 7.57 3.42 -23.33
CA ALA A 81 7.93 3.57 -24.76
C ALA A 81 6.71 3.81 -25.69
N GLY A 82 5.69 4.55 -25.19
CA GLY A 82 4.45 4.83 -25.91
C GLY A 82 3.34 3.78 -25.75
N GLU A 83 3.67 2.59 -25.27
CA GLU A 83 2.74 1.47 -25.13
C GLU A 83 1.99 1.50 -23.78
N SER A 84 0.71 1.11 -23.83
CA SER A 84 -0.12 0.91 -22.64
C SER A 84 0.34 -0.28 -21.83
N THR A 85 0.21 -0.20 -20.52
CA THR A 85 0.49 -1.34 -19.65
C THR A 85 -0.72 -2.25 -19.47
N GLN A 86 -0.49 -3.56 -19.34
CA GLN A 86 -1.52 -4.52 -19.03
C GLN A 86 -1.71 -4.61 -17.52
N GLY A 87 -2.85 -4.13 -17.00
CA GLY A 87 -3.10 -4.07 -15.55
C GLY A 87 -3.30 -5.44 -14.89
N PHE A 88 -4.00 -6.36 -15.54
CA PHE A 88 -4.30 -7.70 -15.02
C PHE A 88 -3.93 -8.79 -16.01
N ALA A 89 -3.34 -9.86 -15.49
CA ALA A 89 -3.09 -11.06 -16.29
C ALA A 89 -4.41 -11.77 -16.68
N PRO A 90 -4.43 -12.56 -17.78
CA PRO A 90 -5.64 -13.18 -18.29
C PRO A 90 -6.43 -14.02 -17.27
N ASN A 91 -5.72 -14.65 -16.32
CA ASN A 91 -6.34 -15.48 -15.29
C ASN A 91 -6.64 -14.70 -13.99
N SER A 92 -6.53 -13.37 -14.00
CA SER A 92 -6.93 -12.48 -12.91
C SER A 92 -8.29 -11.86 -13.22
N GLY A 93 -9.36 -12.34 -12.57
CA GLY A 93 -10.70 -11.89 -12.91
C GLY A 93 -11.76 -12.36 -11.92
N PHE A 94 -13.01 -12.01 -12.22
CA PHE A 94 -14.18 -12.58 -11.57
C PHE A 94 -14.72 -13.71 -12.44
N TYR A 95 -14.94 -14.87 -11.84
CA TYR A 95 -15.44 -16.06 -12.52
C TYR A 95 -16.68 -16.63 -11.83
N ARG A 96 -17.59 -17.19 -12.62
CA ARG A 96 -18.73 -17.93 -12.12
C ARG A 96 -18.26 -19.25 -11.50
N THR A 97 -18.91 -19.64 -10.43
CA THR A 97 -18.77 -20.94 -9.75
C THR A 97 -20.13 -21.61 -9.67
N ALA A 98 -20.21 -22.83 -9.20
CA ALA A 98 -21.47 -23.57 -9.08
C ALA A 98 -22.52 -22.85 -8.22
N ASP A 99 -22.10 -22.08 -7.22
CA ASP A 99 -22.97 -21.44 -6.21
C ASP A 99 -22.76 -19.92 -6.09
N GLY A 100 -21.97 -19.29 -6.96
CA GLY A 100 -21.73 -17.85 -6.88
C GLY A 100 -20.60 -17.35 -7.77
N TRP A 101 -19.68 -16.59 -7.17
CA TRP A 101 -18.56 -15.97 -7.85
C TRP A 101 -17.27 -16.06 -7.01
N ILE A 102 -16.15 -16.13 -7.72
CA ILE A 102 -14.82 -16.06 -7.14
C ILE A 102 -13.98 -15.01 -7.87
N ARG A 103 -13.15 -14.27 -7.11
CA ARG A 103 -12.12 -13.39 -7.65
C ARG A 103 -10.77 -14.09 -7.55
N THR A 104 -10.07 -14.22 -8.66
CA THR A 104 -8.70 -14.77 -8.70
C THR A 104 -7.68 -13.67 -8.97
N HIS A 105 -6.45 -13.87 -8.52
CA HIS A 105 -5.32 -12.99 -8.79
C HIS A 105 -4.11 -13.81 -9.23
N ALA A 106 -3.77 -13.74 -10.50
CA ALA A 106 -2.72 -14.51 -11.16
C ALA A 106 -1.69 -13.61 -11.89
N ASN A 107 -1.53 -12.36 -11.44
CA ASN A 107 -0.60 -11.41 -12.07
C ASN A 107 0.86 -11.82 -11.88
N TYR A 108 1.18 -12.51 -10.80
CA TYR A 108 2.53 -13.02 -10.54
C TYR A 108 2.65 -14.45 -11.06
N PRO A 109 3.77 -14.84 -11.72
CA PRO A 109 3.94 -16.19 -12.28
C PRO A 109 3.72 -17.32 -11.27
N HIS A 110 4.17 -17.13 -10.02
CA HIS A 110 3.97 -18.13 -8.97
C HIS A 110 2.50 -18.28 -8.54
N HIS A 111 1.72 -17.17 -8.52
CA HIS A 111 0.29 -17.25 -8.25
C HIS A 111 -0.48 -17.90 -9.40
N GLU A 112 -0.08 -17.62 -10.65
CA GLU A 112 -0.67 -18.26 -11.82
C GLU A 112 -0.39 -19.78 -11.84
N SER A 113 0.85 -20.17 -11.55
CA SER A 113 1.23 -21.57 -11.45
C SER A 113 0.45 -22.30 -10.35
N ALA A 114 0.31 -21.70 -9.17
CA ALA A 114 -0.47 -22.26 -8.07
C ALA A 114 -1.96 -22.37 -8.41
N LEU A 115 -2.54 -21.36 -9.07
CA LEU A 115 -3.93 -21.39 -9.56
C LEU A 115 -4.17 -22.55 -10.53
N LYS A 116 -3.33 -22.68 -11.56
CA LYS A 116 -3.42 -23.75 -12.55
C LYS A 116 -3.28 -25.13 -11.92
N SER A 117 -2.33 -25.30 -11.01
CA SER A 117 -2.12 -26.55 -10.28
C SER A 117 -3.33 -26.92 -9.42
N ALA A 118 -3.87 -25.97 -8.65
CA ALA A 118 -5.03 -26.18 -7.77
C ALA A 118 -6.28 -26.61 -8.51
N LEU A 119 -6.46 -26.13 -9.75
CA LEU A 119 -7.62 -26.44 -10.60
C LEU A 119 -7.38 -27.61 -11.55
N GLY A 120 -6.21 -28.25 -11.52
CA GLY A 120 -5.87 -29.35 -12.43
C GLY A 120 -5.89 -28.94 -13.90
N MET A 121 -5.58 -27.68 -14.21
CA MET A 121 -5.64 -27.13 -15.55
C MET A 121 -4.50 -27.68 -16.42
N SER A 122 -4.87 -28.32 -17.53
CA SER A 122 -3.96 -28.69 -18.61
C SER A 122 -3.86 -27.57 -19.66
N SER A 123 -2.88 -27.67 -20.56
CA SER A 123 -2.77 -26.76 -21.70
C SER A 123 -4.04 -26.82 -22.54
N GLY A 124 -4.75 -25.67 -22.62
CA GLY A 124 -5.99 -25.53 -23.41
C GLY A 124 -7.30 -25.52 -22.63
N SER A 125 -7.30 -25.83 -21.32
CA SER A 125 -8.49 -25.68 -20.47
C SER A 125 -8.64 -24.22 -20.01
N GLY A 126 -9.86 -23.66 -20.13
CA GLY A 126 -10.17 -22.32 -19.64
C GLY A 126 -10.39 -22.31 -18.12
N ILE A 127 -9.93 -21.25 -17.45
CA ILE A 127 -10.16 -21.07 -15.99
C ILE A 127 -11.67 -21.00 -15.67
N ALA A 128 -12.47 -20.43 -16.56
CA ALA A 128 -13.91 -20.33 -16.39
C ALA A 128 -14.58 -21.71 -16.30
N ASP A 129 -14.20 -22.63 -17.19
CA ASP A 129 -14.72 -23.98 -17.19
C ASP A 129 -14.29 -24.77 -15.97
N ALA A 130 -13.04 -24.61 -15.56
CA ALA A 130 -12.52 -25.29 -14.35
C ALA A 130 -13.22 -24.82 -13.06
N LEU A 131 -13.68 -23.59 -13.02
CA LEU A 131 -14.36 -23.00 -11.84
C LEU A 131 -15.88 -23.23 -11.87
N ALA A 132 -16.50 -23.35 -13.03
CA ALA A 132 -17.97 -23.43 -13.17
C ALA A 132 -18.60 -24.58 -12.39
N GLY A 133 -17.91 -25.72 -12.28
CA GLY A 133 -18.38 -26.91 -11.57
C GLY A 133 -18.02 -26.95 -10.08
N LEU A 134 -17.29 -25.98 -9.55
CA LEU A 134 -16.83 -25.98 -8.15
C LEU A 134 -17.62 -24.97 -7.33
N PRO A 135 -17.99 -25.28 -6.06
CA PRO A 135 -18.45 -24.28 -5.11
C PRO A 135 -17.38 -23.21 -4.87
N ALA A 136 -17.77 -21.95 -4.72
CA ALA A 136 -16.83 -20.84 -4.55
C ALA A 136 -15.90 -20.98 -3.34
N HIS A 137 -16.43 -21.55 -2.24
CA HIS A 137 -15.63 -21.83 -1.05
C HIS A 137 -14.54 -22.88 -1.32
N ASP A 138 -14.91 -24.00 -1.92
CA ASP A 138 -13.97 -25.10 -2.21
C ASP A 138 -12.88 -24.67 -3.20
N ALA A 139 -13.25 -23.89 -4.21
CA ALA A 139 -12.31 -23.31 -5.16
C ALA A 139 -11.32 -22.37 -4.45
N GLN A 140 -11.80 -21.50 -3.56
CA GLN A 140 -10.96 -20.62 -2.75
C GLN A 140 -9.96 -21.45 -1.92
N GLU A 141 -10.43 -22.43 -1.14
CA GLU A 141 -9.59 -23.23 -0.26
C GLU A 141 -8.50 -23.99 -1.05
N ARG A 142 -8.85 -24.61 -2.18
CA ARG A 142 -7.88 -25.31 -3.04
C ARG A 142 -6.80 -24.37 -3.57
N ILE A 143 -7.20 -23.19 -4.08
CA ILE A 143 -6.26 -22.24 -4.67
C ILE A 143 -5.34 -21.67 -3.58
N VAL A 144 -5.88 -21.30 -2.42
CA VAL A 144 -5.10 -20.75 -1.30
C VAL A 144 -4.16 -21.79 -0.73
N ALA A 145 -4.60 -23.04 -0.54
CA ALA A 145 -3.76 -24.15 -0.06
C ALA A 145 -2.58 -24.44 -1.01
N ALA A 146 -2.75 -24.24 -2.31
CA ALA A 146 -1.68 -24.37 -3.30
C ALA A 146 -0.74 -23.15 -3.35
N GLY A 147 -0.96 -22.10 -2.53
CA GLY A 147 -0.18 -20.87 -2.53
C GLY A 147 -0.64 -19.83 -3.56
N GLY A 148 -1.80 -20.02 -4.19
CA GLY A 148 -2.44 -19.04 -5.06
C GLY A 148 -3.22 -17.98 -4.28
N VAL A 149 -3.82 -17.05 -5.02
CA VAL A 149 -4.64 -15.97 -4.45
C VAL A 149 -6.03 -16.01 -5.07
N ALA A 150 -7.03 -16.27 -4.25
CA ALA A 150 -8.43 -16.25 -4.63
C ALA A 150 -9.31 -15.90 -3.43
N ALA A 151 -10.46 -15.28 -3.70
CA ALA A 151 -11.47 -14.99 -2.69
C ALA A 151 -12.87 -15.18 -3.28
N ARG A 152 -13.72 -15.94 -2.59
CA ARG A 152 -15.14 -16.03 -2.95
C ARG A 152 -15.81 -14.67 -2.77
N VAL A 153 -16.71 -14.29 -3.66
CA VAL A 153 -17.49 -13.08 -3.52
C VAL A 153 -18.56 -13.29 -2.44
N ARG A 154 -18.63 -12.39 -1.48
CA ARG A 154 -19.58 -12.42 -0.38
C ARG A 154 -20.52 -11.22 -0.47
N SER A 155 -21.78 -11.40 -0.08
CA SER A 155 -22.64 -10.27 0.20
C SER A 155 -22.13 -9.48 1.41
N ARG A 156 -22.59 -8.22 1.57
CA ARG A 156 -22.24 -7.41 2.75
C ARG A 156 -22.58 -8.14 4.05
N GLN A 157 -23.75 -8.78 4.11
CA GLN A 157 -24.17 -9.53 5.30
C GLN A 157 -23.28 -10.74 5.57
N GLN A 158 -22.94 -11.51 4.54
CA GLN A 158 -21.99 -12.64 4.65
C GLN A 158 -20.61 -12.19 5.12
N TRP A 159 -20.12 -11.05 4.61
CA TRP A 159 -18.86 -10.49 5.05
C TRP A 159 -18.90 -10.09 6.52
N LEU A 160 -19.87 -9.28 6.94
CA LEU A 160 -20.01 -8.83 8.33
C LEU A 160 -20.19 -9.98 9.33
N SER A 161 -20.76 -11.11 8.89
CA SER A 161 -20.94 -12.30 9.74
C SER A 161 -19.68 -13.15 9.83
N SER A 162 -18.74 -13.00 8.91
CA SER A 162 -17.50 -13.79 8.88
C SER A 162 -16.54 -13.39 10.00
N ALA A 163 -15.59 -14.29 10.33
CA ALA A 163 -14.55 -13.98 11.32
C ALA A 163 -13.71 -12.79 10.90
N GLU A 164 -13.31 -12.75 9.62
CA GLU A 164 -12.52 -11.67 9.05
C GLU A 164 -13.27 -10.34 9.05
N GLY A 165 -14.56 -10.35 8.68
CA GLY A 165 -15.41 -9.14 8.67
C GLY A 165 -15.64 -8.58 10.07
N LYS A 166 -15.79 -9.45 11.09
CA LYS A 166 -15.87 -9.03 12.49
C LYS A 166 -14.58 -8.40 12.98
N VAL A 167 -13.42 -8.97 12.64
CA VAL A 167 -12.12 -8.38 12.99
C VAL A 167 -11.92 -7.05 12.28
N ALA A 168 -12.21 -6.98 10.97
CA ALA A 168 -12.08 -5.75 10.19
C ALA A 168 -13.05 -4.64 10.63
N GLY A 169 -14.20 -5.01 11.20
CA GLY A 169 -15.18 -4.07 11.75
C GLY A 169 -14.89 -3.58 13.17
N ASN A 170 -13.91 -4.19 13.84
CA ASN A 170 -13.57 -3.85 15.22
C ASN A 170 -12.26 -3.04 15.27
N GLY A 171 -12.33 -1.87 15.92
CA GLY A 171 -11.16 -1.00 16.11
C GLY A 171 -11.01 0.08 15.05
N HIS A 172 -9.90 0.78 15.13
CA HIS A 172 -9.57 1.89 14.24
C HIS A 172 -8.87 1.37 12.98
N TRP A 173 -9.16 1.98 11.83
CA TRP A 173 -8.49 1.66 10.56
C TRP A 173 -7.02 2.12 10.52
N ALA A 174 -6.65 3.10 11.38
CA ALA A 174 -5.28 3.55 11.62
C ALA A 174 -5.00 3.56 13.12
N GLN A 175 -3.88 2.96 13.53
CA GLN A 175 -3.42 2.94 14.92
C GLN A 175 -2.12 3.71 15.04
N PHE A 176 -2.07 4.62 16.02
CA PHE A 176 -0.89 5.41 16.32
C PHE A 176 -0.32 5.01 17.68
N SER A 177 0.97 4.73 17.74
CA SER A 177 1.70 4.48 18.96
C SER A 177 2.80 5.52 19.10
N MET A 178 2.67 6.39 20.10
CA MET A 178 3.67 7.39 20.41
C MET A 178 4.68 6.83 21.40
N ARG A 179 5.95 7.01 21.10
CA ARG A 179 7.06 6.65 21.99
C ARG A 179 7.76 7.91 22.45
N PRO A 180 8.19 7.98 23.73
CA PRO A 180 9.09 9.06 24.16
C PRO A 180 10.33 9.03 23.27
N LEU A 181 10.62 10.13 22.58
CA LEU A 181 11.83 10.25 21.79
C LEU A 181 13.00 10.52 22.74
N ALA A 182 13.97 9.62 22.75
CA ALA A 182 15.22 9.82 23.53
C ALA A 182 16.05 11.01 22.99
N SER A 183 15.76 11.46 21.77
CA SER A 183 16.43 12.59 21.11
C SER A 183 15.56 13.11 19.97
N ALA A 184 15.84 14.34 19.49
CA ALA A 184 15.12 14.93 18.35
C ALA A 184 15.23 14.05 17.08
N LEU A 185 14.20 14.09 16.22
CA LEU A 185 14.25 13.53 14.87
C LEU A 185 15.47 14.09 14.11
N PHE A 186 16.05 13.29 13.21
CA PHE A 186 17.14 13.75 12.36
C PHE A 186 16.64 14.81 11.38
N TRP A 187 15.51 14.54 10.74
CA TRP A 187 14.90 15.45 9.78
C TRP A 187 14.13 16.56 10.48
N LYS A 188 14.24 17.77 9.92
CA LYS A 188 13.47 18.95 10.34
C LYS A 188 12.94 19.64 9.11
N TYR A 189 11.70 20.13 9.19
CA TYR A 189 11.13 20.98 8.16
C TYR A 189 11.96 22.24 7.96
N ASP A 190 12.35 22.52 6.71
CA ASP A 190 12.99 23.80 6.33
C ASP A 190 12.00 24.60 5.48
N PRO A 191 11.49 25.75 5.97
CA PRO A 191 10.56 26.59 5.21
C PRO A 191 11.17 27.20 3.95
N ARG A 192 12.49 27.16 3.79
CA ARG A 192 13.22 27.64 2.60
C ARG A 192 13.43 26.53 1.57
N ALA A 193 13.13 25.31 1.90
CA ALA A 193 13.22 24.19 0.96
C ALA A 193 12.19 24.34 -0.16
N GLY A 194 12.54 23.88 -1.36
CA GLY A 194 11.64 23.94 -2.52
C GLY A 194 10.43 23.01 -2.40
N LEU A 195 10.54 21.94 -1.58
CA LEU A 195 9.49 20.95 -1.36
C LEU A 195 9.35 20.64 0.13
N PRO A 196 8.13 20.38 0.62
CA PRO A 196 7.83 20.29 2.06
C PRO A 196 8.54 19.15 2.78
N LEU A 197 8.90 18.06 2.13
CA LEU A 197 9.59 16.91 2.72
C LEU A 197 11.05 16.81 2.25
N GLN A 198 11.62 17.89 1.73
CA GLN A 198 13.00 17.87 1.25
C GLN A 198 13.97 17.45 2.35
N GLY A 199 14.81 16.48 2.03
CA GLY A 199 15.80 15.93 2.96
C GLY A 199 15.30 14.79 3.86
N LEU A 200 13.99 14.54 3.96
CA LEU A 200 13.44 13.39 4.68
C LEU A 200 13.91 12.09 4.03
N LYS A 201 14.56 11.20 4.77
CA LYS A 201 15.07 9.92 4.28
C LYS A 201 14.10 8.79 4.63
N VAL A 202 13.55 8.14 3.62
CA VAL A 202 12.56 7.08 3.76
C VAL A 202 13.08 5.77 3.18
N LEU A 203 13.07 4.70 3.98
CA LEU A 203 13.32 3.35 3.50
C LEU A 203 11.98 2.67 3.17
N ASP A 204 11.81 2.25 1.93
CA ASP A 204 10.58 1.62 1.43
C ASP A 204 10.79 0.09 1.37
N LEU A 205 10.24 -0.62 2.36
CA LEU A 205 10.22 -2.09 2.43
C LEU A 205 8.81 -2.59 2.11
N THR A 206 8.26 -2.14 0.99
CA THR A 206 6.89 -2.47 0.59
C THR A 206 6.82 -3.07 -0.82
N ARG A 207 5.65 -3.62 -1.16
CA ARG A 207 5.37 -4.21 -2.46
C ARG A 207 3.95 -3.89 -2.90
N VAL A 208 3.68 -4.19 -4.15
CA VAL A 208 2.38 -4.10 -4.81
C VAL A 208 1.96 -2.63 -4.98
N ILE A 209 0.91 -2.15 -4.30
CA ILE A 209 0.32 -0.83 -4.59
C ILE A 209 0.40 0.12 -3.39
N THR A 210 -0.16 -0.27 -2.24
CA THR A 210 -0.43 0.66 -1.13
C THR A 210 0.83 1.35 -0.60
N GLY A 211 1.81 0.58 -0.16
CA GLY A 211 3.08 1.11 0.34
C GLY A 211 3.88 1.84 -0.74
N PRO A 212 4.08 1.25 -1.93
CA PRO A 212 4.77 1.94 -3.01
C PRO A 212 4.10 3.24 -3.47
N THR A 213 2.76 3.34 -3.43
CA THR A 213 2.04 4.59 -3.72
C THR A 213 2.26 5.63 -2.61
N ALA A 214 2.20 5.21 -1.33
CA ALA A 214 2.48 6.09 -0.21
C ALA A 214 3.88 6.69 -0.30
N THR A 215 4.90 5.86 -0.55
CA THR A 215 6.29 6.30 -0.65
C THR A 215 6.57 7.10 -1.93
N ARG A 216 5.86 6.85 -3.06
CA ARG A 216 5.86 7.72 -4.23
C ARG A 216 5.32 9.10 -3.89
N THR A 217 4.26 9.18 -3.11
CA THR A 217 3.69 10.45 -2.66
C THR A 217 4.69 11.23 -1.80
N LEU A 218 5.37 10.57 -0.85
CA LEU A 218 6.43 11.20 -0.07
C LEU A 218 7.57 11.72 -0.97
N ALA A 219 7.98 10.94 -1.98
CA ALA A 219 8.99 11.35 -2.95
C ALA A 219 8.55 12.57 -3.77
N ALA A 220 7.28 12.64 -4.19
CA ALA A 220 6.73 13.78 -4.91
C ALA A 220 6.77 15.08 -4.09
N PHE A 221 6.70 14.97 -2.76
CA PHE A 221 6.86 16.09 -1.83
C PHE A 221 8.32 16.34 -1.39
N GLY A 222 9.29 15.67 -2.00
CA GLY A 222 10.73 15.95 -1.81
C GLY A 222 11.48 14.97 -0.91
N ALA A 223 10.84 13.95 -0.37
CA ALA A 223 11.54 12.94 0.41
C ALA A 223 12.52 12.13 -0.46
N GLN A 224 13.66 11.78 0.13
CA GLN A 224 14.64 10.87 -0.44
C GLN A 224 14.22 9.42 -0.15
N VAL A 225 13.53 8.81 -1.09
CA VAL A 225 13.03 7.44 -0.92
C VAL A 225 13.98 6.44 -1.55
N LEU A 226 14.38 5.42 -0.78
CA LEU A 226 15.09 4.23 -1.27
C LEU A 226 14.17 3.01 -1.12
N ARG A 227 13.74 2.46 -2.25
CA ARG A 227 12.99 1.20 -2.30
C ARG A 227 13.96 0.02 -2.28
N VAL A 228 13.66 -0.99 -1.45
CA VAL A 228 14.42 -2.23 -1.37
C VAL A 228 13.52 -3.40 -1.76
N ASP A 229 13.82 -4.02 -2.89
CA ASP A 229 13.14 -5.22 -3.39
C ASP A 229 13.94 -6.48 -3.04
N GLY A 230 13.23 -7.59 -2.85
CA GLY A 230 13.87 -8.90 -2.66
C GLY A 230 14.19 -9.58 -4.01
N PRO A 231 15.30 -10.34 -4.13
CA PRO A 231 15.72 -10.92 -5.41
C PRO A 231 14.84 -12.07 -5.91
N ARG A 232 14.08 -12.72 -5.03
CA ARG A 232 13.36 -13.97 -5.37
C ARG A 232 11.98 -13.76 -5.96
N LEU A 233 11.33 -12.65 -5.65
CA LEU A 233 9.99 -12.32 -6.12
C LEU A 233 10.01 -10.90 -6.67
N PRO A 234 10.47 -10.71 -7.91
CA PRO A 234 10.51 -9.39 -8.53
C PRO A 234 9.11 -8.79 -8.63
N GLU A 235 9.02 -7.48 -8.58
CA GLU A 235 7.77 -6.76 -8.80
C GLU A 235 7.37 -6.83 -10.28
N LEU A 236 6.08 -6.64 -10.57
CA LEU A 236 5.61 -6.49 -11.93
C LEU A 236 6.26 -5.24 -12.56
N PRO A 237 6.90 -5.36 -13.74
CA PRO A 237 7.70 -4.26 -14.30
C PRO A 237 6.93 -2.94 -14.41
N TRP A 238 5.70 -2.97 -14.92
CA TRP A 238 4.87 -1.78 -15.06
C TRP A 238 4.51 -1.16 -13.70
N GLN A 239 4.27 -1.99 -12.69
CA GLN A 239 3.93 -1.55 -11.33
C GLN A 239 5.13 -0.94 -10.62
N HIS A 240 6.32 -1.51 -10.86
CA HIS A 240 7.59 -0.96 -10.38
C HIS A 240 7.85 0.42 -11.00
N VAL A 241 7.60 0.58 -12.30
CA VAL A 241 7.74 1.88 -13.00
C VAL A 241 6.73 2.90 -12.46
N ASP A 242 5.43 2.55 -12.43
CA ASP A 242 4.36 3.46 -11.97
C ASP A 242 4.61 3.99 -10.55
N THR A 243 4.96 3.11 -9.64
CA THR A 243 5.20 3.48 -8.24
C THR A 243 6.64 3.93 -7.95
N GLY A 244 7.52 3.86 -8.93
CA GLY A 244 8.96 4.18 -8.82
C GLY A 244 9.32 5.65 -9.03
N PHE A 245 8.41 6.48 -9.53
CA PHE A 245 8.69 7.89 -9.80
C PHE A 245 9.22 8.63 -8.56
N GLY A 246 10.35 9.34 -8.74
CA GLY A 246 11.00 10.11 -7.69
C GLY A 246 11.79 9.27 -6.67
N LYS A 247 11.85 7.96 -6.83
CA LYS A 247 12.56 7.05 -5.92
C LYS A 247 13.88 6.55 -6.52
N ARG A 248 14.79 6.14 -5.64
CA ARG A 248 15.87 5.21 -5.97
C ARG A 248 15.44 3.81 -5.55
N SER A 249 16.00 2.78 -6.20
CA SER A 249 15.73 1.38 -5.85
C SER A 249 17.00 0.55 -5.80
N THR A 250 16.97 -0.52 -5.03
CA THR A 250 18.03 -1.53 -4.94
C THR A 250 17.43 -2.90 -4.65
N VAL A 251 18.21 -3.95 -4.86
CA VAL A 251 17.82 -5.33 -4.57
C VAL A 251 18.69 -5.85 -3.43
N LEU A 252 18.08 -6.23 -2.29
CA LEU A 252 18.76 -6.83 -1.14
C LEU A 252 17.99 -8.06 -0.66
N ASP A 253 18.72 -9.14 -0.38
CA ASP A 253 18.10 -10.32 0.22
C ASP A 253 18.08 -10.23 1.74
N ALA A 254 16.95 -9.82 2.31
CA ALA A 254 16.73 -9.78 3.76
C ALA A 254 16.88 -11.16 4.46
N LYS A 255 16.87 -12.27 3.72
CA LYS A 255 17.13 -13.61 4.28
C LYS A 255 18.62 -13.91 4.39
N SER A 256 19.50 -13.21 3.68
CA SER A 256 20.95 -13.33 3.81
C SER A 256 21.51 -12.46 4.93
N ALA A 257 22.61 -12.90 5.57
CA ALA A 257 23.27 -12.10 6.61
C ALA A 257 23.77 -10.75 6.07
N ALA A 258 24.37 -10.76 4.88
CA ALA A 258 24.89 -9.55 4.22
C ALA A 258 23.76 -8.57 3.87
N GLY A 259 22.64 -9.07 3.32
CA GLY A 259 21.47 -8.22 2.99
C GLY A 259 20.85 -7.60 4.21
N ARG A 260 20.69 -8.37 5.31
CA ARG A 260 20.21 -7.83 6.60
C ARG A 260 21.14 -6.74 7.14
N ALA A 261 22.45 -7.02 7.17
CA ALA A 261 23.43 -6.04 7.65
C ALA A 261 23.33 -4.72 6.86
N LYS A 262 23.19 -4.81 5.53
CA LYS A 262 23.04 -3.63 4.69
C LYS A 262 21.71 -2.88 4.91
N ILE A 263 20.60 -3.59 5.12
CA ILE A 263 19.32 -2.96 5.48
C ILE A 263 19.44 -2.25 6.84
N HIS A 264 20.08 -2.86 7.83
CA HIS A 264 20.31 -2.22 9.12
C HIS A 264 21.24 -1.00 9.04
N GLU A 265 22.23 -1.01 8.16
CA GLU A 265 23.07 0.18 7.88
C GLU A 265 22.22 1.33 7.32
N LEU A 266 21.34 1.03 6.34
CA LEU A 266 20.42 2.03 5.77
C LEU A 266 19.43 2.59 6.80
N LEU A 267 18.97 1.76 7.73
CA LEU A 267 18.05 2.18 8.81
C LEU A 267 18.70 3.11 9.82
N GLN A 268 20.02 3.08 10.00
CA GLN A 268 20.72 4.02 10.90
C GLN A 268 20.58 5.46 10.44
N ASP A 269 20.53 5.70 9.14
CA ASP A 269 20.44 7.01 8.52
C ASP A 269 19.02 7.40 8.09
N ALA A 270 18.04 6.49 8.21
CA ALA A 270 16.67 6.75 7.81
C ALA A 270 15.90 7.51 8.90
N ASP A 271 15.03 8.41 8.47
CA ASP A 271 14.04 9.08 9.33
C ASP A 271 12.75 8.27 9.45
N ALA A 272 12.38 7.54 8.39
CA ALA A 272 11.19 6.70 8.36
C ALA A 272 11.42 5.39 7.61
N VAL A 273 10.70 4.34 8.00
CA VAL A 273 10.58 3.09 7.26
C VAL A 273 9.11 2.74 7.07
N ILE A 274 8.78 2.29 5.86
CA ILE A 274 7.44 1.79 5.54
C ILE A 274 7.53 0.28 5.33
N LEU A 275 6.75 -0.48 6.09
CA LEU A 275 6.69 -1.94 6.05
C LEU A 275 5.36 -2.36 5.39
N GLY A 276 5.41 -3.23 4.39
CA GLY A 276 4.22 -3.68 3.66
C GLY A 276 4.28 -5.18 3.30
N TYR A 277 4.88 -5.98 4.16
CA TYR A 277 4.87 -7.43 4.06
C TYR A 277 3.86 -8.03 5.04
N ARG A 278 3.44 -9.27 4.80
CA ARG A 278 2.55 -10.00 5.71
C ARG A 278 3.10 -9.98 7.14
N PRO A 279 2.25 -9.92 8.17
CA PRO A 279 2.69 -9.95 9.57
C PRO A 279 3.70 -11.07 9.84
N GLY A 280 4.78 -10.76 10.53
CA GLY A 280 5.85 -11.71 10.84
C GLY A 280 6.85 -12.01 9.71
N ALA A 281 6.58 -11.65 8.46
CA ALA A 281 7.47 -11.98 7.33
C ALA A 281 8.86 -11.35 7.46
N LEU A 282 8.96 -10.17 8.02
CA LEU A 282 10.21 -9.45 8.27
C LEU A 282 10.79 -9.69 9.67
N ALA A 283 9.99 -10.18 10.62
CA ALA A 283 10.43 -10.41 12.00
C ALA A 283 11.59 -11.42 12.07
N ALA A 284 11.53 -12.51 11.30
CA ALA A 284 12.62 -13.48 11.21
C ALA A 284 13.95 -12.91 10.69
N ALA A 285 13.92 -11.72 10.09
CA ALA A 285 15.08 -10.99 9.63
C ALA A 285 15.52 -9.86 10.59
N GLY A 286 14.91 -9.74 11.77
CA GLY A 286 15.16 -8.63 12.70
C GLY A 286 14.62 -7.28 12.22
N LEU A 287 13.63 -7.32 11.34
CA LEU A 287 13.02 -6.15 10.72
C LEU A 287 11.53 -6.01 11.09
N GLY A 288 11.11 -6.66 12.18
CA GLY A 288 9.77 -6.50 12.75
C GLY A 288 9.60 -5.12 13.39
N ARG A 289 8.37 -4.62 13.42
CA ARG A 289 8.04 -3.30 13.98
C ARG A 289 8.63 -3.07 15.37
N ASP A 290 8.43 -4.01 16.29
CA ASP A 290 8.84 -3.85 17.69
C ASP A 290 10.37 -3.89 17.85
N GLU A 291 11.07 -4.75 17.08
CA GLU A 291 12.52 -4.80 17.03
C GLU A 291 13.11 -3.51 16.46
N LEU A 292 12.54 -3.00 15.37
CA LEU A 292 12.95 -1.72 14.78
C LEU A 292 12.71 -0.56 15.75
N ALA A 293 11.57 -0.57 16.45
CA ALA A 293 11.23 0.43 17.43
C ALA A 293 12.23 0.48 18.61
N GLN A 294 12.68 -0.68 19.05
CA GLN A 294 13.66 -0.81 20.12
C GLN A 294 15.07 -0.41 19.66
N ARG A 295 15.46 -0.87 18.47
CA ARG A 295 16.82 -0.65 17.94
C ARG A 295 17.06 0.75 17.40
N TYR A 296 16.02 1.37 16.84
CA TYR A 296 16.07 2.70 16.22
C TYR A 296 15.00 3.61 16.83
N PRO A 297 15.21 4.13 18.06
CA PRO A 297 14.18 4.85 18.81
C PRO A 297 13.71 6.15 18.14
N ARG A 298 14.47 6.71 17.19
CA ARG A 298 14.10 7.91 16.41
C ARG A 298 13.36 7.61 15.11
N LEU A 299 13.35 6.35 14.69
CA LEU A 299 12.77 5.96 13.41
C LEU A 299 11.25 6.03 13.47
N ILE A 300 10.63 6.70 12.52
CA ILE A 300 9.19 6.62 12.28
C ILE A 300 8.92 5.29 11.54
N ILE A 301 8.05 4.47 12.09
CA ILE A 301 7.72 3.17 11.52
C ILE A 301 6.25 3.19 11.13
N ALA A 302 5.95 2.98 9.85
CA ALA A 302 4.61 2.76 9.35
C ALA A 302 4.48 1.32 8.84
N GLU A 303 3.43 0.62 9.25
CA GLU A 303 3.13 -0.75 8.83
C GLU A 303 1.75 -0.78 8.17
N LEU A 304 1.65 -1.49 7.03
CA LEU A 304 0.46 -1.56 6.17
C LEU A 304 -0.09 -2.98 6.11
#